data_b28d293547aaa73f2abd7e340549adf8
#
_entry.id   b28d293547aaa73f2abd7e340549adf8
#
_cell.length_a   1.000
_cell.length_b   1.000
_cell.length_c   1.000
_cell.angle_alpha   90.00
_cell.angle_beta   90.00
_cell.angle_gamma   90.00
#
_symmetry.space_group_name_H-M   'P 1'
#
loop_
_entity.id
_entity.type
_entity.pdbx_description
1 polymer ?
#
loop_
_entity_poly.entity_id
_entity_poly.type
_entity_poly.pdbx_seq_one_letter_code
_entity_poly.pdbx_strand_id
1 'polypeptide(L)'
;MIPDMSRFQSTGSPQAVAVKNKVLKNTYMLLSASMIPTVLGAWVGINTGFSLFAGSPLISMLIFLGVAFGFFYAIEKTKNSPVGVYLLLGFTFFMGLMLSRLLGFALGMQNGAQLIGLAAAGTGGIFFGMSVLSTTIKKDLAPMGKFLFIGMILLIVASIANIFLQMPALMLTISLLAVAIFSAFLLYDLQRIVNGGETNYVTATLAVYLSIYNIFSNLLFLLMAFFGGDRE
;
A
#
# COMPACT_ATOMS: atom_id res chain seq x y z
N MET A 1 8.53 18.30 49.12
CA MET A 1 7.67 17.77 48.05
C MET A 1 8.60 17.36 46.91
N ILE A 2 8.93 16.07 46.80
CA ILE A 2 9.83 15.55 45.73
C ILE A 2 8.93 15.26 44.52
N PRO A 3 9.22 15.81 43.33
CA PRO A 3 8.42 15.48 42.14
C PRO A 3 8.58 14.00 41.81
N ASP A 4 7.49 13.34 41.55
CA ASP A 4 7.41 11.94 41.15
C ASP A 4 8.12 11.76 39.80
N MET A 5 9.35 11.25 39.83
CA MET A 5 10.19 10.97 38.64
C MET A 5 9.80 9.71 37.89
N SER A 6 8.73 9.01 38.32
CA SER A 6 8.31 7.75 37.69
C SER A 6 7.67 7.90 36.30
N ARG A 7 7.27 9.13 35.91
CA ARG A 7 6.63 9.41 34.60
C ARG A 7 7.62 9.59 33.43
N PHE A 8 8.92 9.71 33.70
CA PHE A 8 9.91 9.95 32.63
C PHE A 8 10.65 8.69 32.15
N GLN A 9 10.32 7.50 32.66
CA GLN A 9 11.04 6.26 32.35
C GLN A 9 10.37 5.33 31.31
N SER A 10 9.24 5.69 30.68
CA SER A 10 8.45 4.71 29.90
C SER A 10 8.89 4.53 28.44
N THR A 11 9.67 5.42 27.84
CA THR A 11 10.04 5.34 26.41
C THR A 11 11.39 4.69 26.12
N GLY A 12 12.20 4.42 27.11
CA GLY A 12 13.55 3.87 26.97
C GLY A 12 13.80 2.54 27.68
N SER A 13 12.76 1.85 28.20
CA SER A 13 12.98 0.57 28.86
C SER A 13 13.47 -0.49 27.86
N PRO A 14 14.41 -1.40 28.25
CA PRO A 14 14.88 -2.48 27.40
C PRO A 14 13.73 -3.32 26.80
N GLN A 15 12.63 -3.46 27.53
CA GLN A 15 11.44 -4.15 27.09
C GLN A 15 10.70 -3.42 25.95
N ALA A 16 10.56 -2.08 26.04
CA ALA A 16 9.93 -1.29 24.99
C ALA A 16 10.74 -1.32 23.67
N VAL A 17 12.07 -1.28 23.78
CA VAL A 17 12.97 -1.41 22.62
C VAL A 17 12.86 -2.81 21.99
N ALA A 18 12.79 -3.87 22.80
CA ALA A 18 12.66 -5.23 22.32
C ALA A 18 11.31 -5.46 21.60
N VAL A 19 10.21 -4.92 22.12
CA VAL A 19 8.87 -5.00 21.50
C VAL A 19 8.87 -4.28 20.15
N LYS A 20 9.38 -3.07 20.10
CA LYS A 20 9.50 -2.26 18.88
C LYS A 20 10.29 -3.00 17.80
N ASN A 21 11.47 -3.54 18.12
CA ASN A 21 12.31 -4.29 17.19
C ASN A 21 11.59 -5.55 16.67
N LYS A 22 10.82 -6.22 17.53
CA LYS A 22 10.00 -7.39 17.15
C LYS A 22 8.89 -7.01 16.18
N VAL A 23 8.16 -5.92 16.43
CA VAL A 23 7.11 -5.44 15.52
C VAL A 23 7.72 -5.10 14.17
N LEU A 24 8.79 -4.33 14.12
CA LEU A 24 9.47 -3.96 12.88
C LEU A 24 9.92 -5.19 12.08
N LYS A 25 10.61 -6.14 12.73
CA LYS A 25 11.06 -7.39 12.10
C LYS A 25 9.88 -8.19 11.53
N ASN A 26 8.84 -8.40 12.34
CA ASN A 26 7.68 -9.19 11.92
C ASN A 26 6.90 -8.50 10.78
N THR A 27 6.82 -7.16 10.79
CA THR A 27 6.21 -6.39 9.71
C THR A 27 6.95 -6.63 8.39
N TYR A 28 8.28 -6.52 8.36
CA TYR A 28 9.05 -6.77 7.14
C TYR A 28 8.97 -8.23 6.67
N MET A 29 8.98 -9.19 7.60
CA MET A 29 8.82 -10.60 7.25
C MET A 29 7.45 -10.87 6.63
N LEU A 30 6.38 -10.37 7.27
CA LEU A 30 5.02 -10.57 6.77
C LEU A 30 4.76 -9.80 5.48
N LEU A 31 5.35 -8.60 5.34
CA LEU A 31 5.31 -7.83 4.09
C LEU A 31 5.95 -8.62 2.94
N SER A 32 7.13 -9.17 3.15
CA SER A 32 7.79 -10.01 2.15
C SER A 32 6.97 -11.25 1.81
N ALA A 33 6.40 -11.91 2.83
CA ALA A 33 5.52 -13.06 2.63
C ALA A 33 4.24 -12.69 1.86
N SER A 34 3.70 -11.48 2.04
CA SER A 34 2.48 -11.01 1.36
C SER A 34 2.68 -10.74 -0.13
N MET A 35 3.92 -10.56 -0.59
CA MET A 35 4.21 -10.43 -2.02
C MET A 35 3.93 -11.73 -2.78
N ILE A 36 4.12 -12.91 -2.15
CA ILE A 36 3.89 -14.21 -2.78
C ILE A 36 2.41 -14.37 -3.19
N PRO A 37 1.41 -14.26 -2.28
CA PRO A 37 0.02 -14.35 -2.69
C PRO A 37 -0.40 -13.21 -3.63
N THR A 38 0.22 -12.02 -3.57
CA THR A 38 -0.05 -10.96 -4.53
C THR A 38 0.36 -11.37 -5.95
N VAL A 39 1.56 -11.94 -6.12
CA VAL A 39 2.03 -12.44 -7.42
C VAL A 39 1.18 -13.60 -7.90
N LEU A 40 0.83 -14.54 -7.02
CA LEU A 40 -0.06 -15.66 -7.35
C LEU A 40 -1.45 -15.18 -7.78
N GLY A 41 -2.03 -14.21 -7.07
CA GLY A 41 -3.32 -13.62 -7.42
C GLY A 41 -3.26 -12.93 -8.78
N ALA A 42 -2.21 -12.16 -9.04
CA ALA A 42 -2.00 -11.51 -10.33
C ALA A 42 -1.86 -12.53 -11.47
N TRP A 43 -1.06 -13.58 -11.26
CA TRP A 43 -0.88 -14.67 -12.23
C TRP A 43 -2.20 -15.40 -12.52
N VAL A 44 -2.95 -15.79 -11.48
CA VAL A 44 -4.27 -16.40 -11.64
C VAL A 44 -5.20 -15.48 -12.41
N GLY A 45 -5.26 -14.20 -12.05
CA GLY A 45 -6.13 -13.22 -12.68
C GLY A 45 -5.83 -13.02 -14.17
N ILE A 46 -4.54 -12.99 -14.55
CA ILE A 46 -4.12 -12.87 -15.96
C ILE A 46 -4.55 -14.14 -16.75
N ASN A 47 -4.27 -15.34 -16.21
CA ASN A 47 -4.55 -16.60 -16.92
C ASN A 47 -6.03 -16.95 -17.00
N THR A 48 -6.85 -16.52 -16.04
CA THR A 48 -8.30 -16.76 -16.03
C THR A 48 -9.10 -15.65 -16.71
N GLY A 49 -8.45 -14.56 -17.12
CA GLY A 49 -9.15 -13.37 -17.64
C GLY A 49 -10.02 -12.71 -16.57
N PHE A 50 -9.66 -12.87 -15.28
CA PHE A 50 -10.44 -12.33 -14.18
C PHE A 50 -10.63 -10.82 -14.33
N SER A 51 -11.88 -10.39 -14.39
CA SER A 51 -12.24 -8.98 -14.45
C SER A 51 -13.46 -8.71 -13.57
N LEU A 52 -13.20 -8.15 -12.39
CA LEU A 52 -14.28 -7.61 -11.56
C LEU A 52 -14.98 -6.44 -12.27
N PHE A 53 -14.29 -5.79 -13.20
CA PHE A 53 -14.74 -4.60 -13.92
C PHE A 53 -15.32 -4.88 -15.30
N ALA A 54 -15.67 -6.14 -15.63
CA ALA A 54 -16.28 -6.50 -16.91
C ALA A 54 -17.73 -5.98 -17.06
N GLY A 55 -18.38 -5.64 -15.95
CA GLY A 55 -19.71 -5.04 -15.91
C GLY A 55 -19.69 -3.51 -15.79
N SER A 56 -20.70 -2.96 -15.13
CA SER A 56 -20.74 -1.53 -14.83
C SER A 56 -19.57 -1.13 -13.90
N PRO A 57 -18.77 -0.11 -14.26
CA PRO A 57 -17.65 0.34 -13.44
C PRO A 57 -18.05 0.72 -12.02
N LEU A 58 -19.25 1.30 -11.84
CA LEU A 58 -19.76 1.70 -10.54
C LEU A 58 -20.07 0.48 -9.65
N ILE A 59 -20.75 -0.54 -10.20
CA ILE A 59 -21.06 -1.78 -9.48
C ILE A 59 -19.77 -2.50 -9.08
N SER A 60 -18.83 -2.58 -9.99
CA SER A 60 -17.53 -3.19 -9.76
C SER A 60 -16.74 -2.50 -8.66
N MET A 61 -16.77 -1.17 -8.64
CA MET A 61 -16.16 -0.36 -7.57
C MET A 61 -16.83 -0.64 -6.21
N LEU A 62 -18.16 -0.71 -6.16
CA LEU A 62 -18.91 -1.01 -4.92
C LEU A 62 -18.59 -2.41 -4.40
N ILE A 63 -18.50 -3.42 -5.29
CA ILE A 63 -18.12 -4.78 -4.91
C ILE A 63 -16.68 -4.78 -4.37
N PHE A 64 -15.74 -4.14 -5.07
CA PHE A 64 -14.36 -4.02 -4.63
C PHE A 64 -14.27 -3.39 -3.23
N LEU A 65 -14.94 -2.26 -3.01
CA LEU A 65 -14.96 -1.58 -1.72
C LEU A 65 -15.58 -2.47 -0.63
N GLY A 66 -16.70 -3.13 -0.92
CA GLY A 66 -17.34 -4.06 0.02
C GLY A 66 -16.42 -5.18 0.45
N VAL A 67 -15.72 -5.83 -0.49
CA VAL A 67 -14.76 -6.89 -0.20
C VAL A 67 -13.55 -6.33 0.57
N ALA A 68 -12.98 -5.20 0.14
CA ALA A 68 -11.83 -4.59 0.81
C ALA A 68 -12.14 -4.18 2.25
N PHE A 69 -13.28 -3.51 2.48
CA PHE A 69 -13.70 -3.15 3.83
C PHE A 69 -14.04 -4.38 4.69
N GLY A 70 -14.61 -5.43 4.09
CA GLY A 70 -14.81 -6.72 4.76
C GLY A 70 -13.49 -7.32 5.26
N PHE A 71 -12.45 -7.32 4.42
CA PHE A 71 -11.11 -7.76 4.82
C PHE A 71 -10.52 -6.85 5.91
N PHE A 72 -10.62 -5.53 5.78
CA PHE A 72 -10.09 -4.60 6.78
C PHE A 72 -10.74 -4.82 8.15
N TYR A 73 -12.06 -4.96 8.18
CA TYR A 73 -12.79 -5.26 9.42
C TYR A 73 -12.37 -6.60 10.01
N ALA A 74 -12.30 -7.65 9.20
CA ALA A 74 -11.91 -8.99 9.65
C ALA A 74 -10.46 -9.03 10.17
N ILE A 75 -9.51 -8.39 9.46
CA ILE A 75 -8.11 -8.27 9.86
C ILE A 75 -8.02 -7.50 11.17
N GLU A 76 -8.68 -6.34 11.30
CA GLU A 76 -8.65 -5.52 12.50
C GLU A 76 -9.17 -6.29 13.72
N LYS A 77 -10.26 -7.05 13.54
CA LYS A 77 -10.86 -7.86 14.62
C LYS A 77 -9.98 -9.05 15.03
N THR A 78 -9.15 -9.57 14.13
CA THR A 78 -8.34 -10.78 14.35
C THR A 78 -6.84 -10.52 14.40
N LYS A 79 -6.39 -9.27 14.36
CA LYS A 79 -4.98 -8.87 14.27
C LYS A 79 -4.04 -9.42 15.34
N ASN A 80 -4.60 -9.81 16.49
CA ASN A 80 -3.84 -10.38 17.60
C ASN A 80 -3.83 -11.93 17.58
N SER A 81 -4.31 -12.56 16.51
CA SER A 81 -4.35 -14.00 16.33
C SER A 81 -3.71 -14.42 15.01
N PRO A 82 -3.33 -15.69 14.84
CA PRO A 82 -2.85 -16.22 13.57
C PRO A 82 -3.85 -16.02 12.41
N VAL A 83 -5.15 -15.97 12.71
CA VAL A 83 -6.20 -15.72 11.71
C VAL A 83 -6.01 -14.38 11.01
N GLY A 84 -5.57 -13.35 11.72
CA GLY A 84 -5.27 -12.05 11.11
C GLY A 84 -4.18 -12.12 10.04
N VAL A 85 -3.17 -12.98 10.25
CA VAL A 85 -2.11 -13.20 9.25
C VAL A 85 -2.69 -13.88 8.00
N TYR A 86 -3.48 -14.94 8.17
CA TYR A 86 -4.11 -15.63 7.02
C TYR A 86 -5.07 -14.74 6.26
N LEU A 87 -5.84 -13.90 6.95
CA LEU A 87 -6.73 -12.93 6.32
C LEU A 87 -5.94 -11.86 5.56
N LEU A 88 -4.81 -11.39 6.10
CA LEU A 88 -3.93 -10.47 5.39
C LEU A 88 -3.39 -11.11 4.10
N LEU A 89 -2.91 -12.36 4.16
CA LEU A 89 -2.43 -13.08 2.97
C LEU A 89 -3.56 -13.31 1.95
N GLY A 90 -4.77 -13.63 2.40
CA GLY A 90 -5.95 -13.71 1.54
C GLY A 90 -6.30 -12.37 0.90
N PHE A 91 -6.21 -11.27 1.65
CA PHE A 91 -6.40 -9.92 1.13
C PHE A 91 -5.35 -9.56 0.08
N THR A 92 -4.07 -9.88 0.31
CA THR A 92 -3.01 -9.58 -0.66
C THR A 92 -3.13 -10.42 -1.93
N PHE A 93 -3.63 -11.66 -1.85
CA PHE A 93 -4.02 -12.44 -3.02
C PHE A 93 -5.17 -11.77 -3.81
N PHE A 94 -6.21 -11.31 -3.12
CA PHE A 94 -7.30 -10.56 -3.73
C PHE A 94 -6.79 -9.28 -4.41
N MET A 95 -5.90 -8.54 -3.78
CA MET A 95 -5.27 -7.36 -4.40
C MET A 95 -4.44 -7.73 -5.63
N GLY A 96 -3.79 -8.88 -5.63
CA GLY A 96 -3.13 -9.43 -6.82
C GLY A 96 -4.10 -9.70 -7.97
N LEU A 97 -5.26 -10.30 -7.69
CA LEU A 97 -6.33 -10.47 -8.69
C LEU A 97 -6.77 -9.12 -9.27
N MET A 98 -6.90 -8.07 -8.44
CA MET A 98 -7.23 -6.73 -8.92
C MET A 98 -6.13 -6.13 -9.80
N LEU A 99 -4.87 -6.39 -9.48
CA LEU A 99 -3.71 -5.91 -10.23
C LEU A 99 -3.57 -6.59 -11.61
N SER A 100 -4.15 -7.78 -11.77
CA SER A 100 -4.01 -8.61 -12.98
C SER A 100 -4.42 -7.88 -14.26
N ARG A 101 -5.46 -7.05 -14.20
CA ARG A 101 -5.91 -6.28 -15.36
C ARG A 101 -4.87 -5.25 -15.82
N LEU A 102 -4.26 -4.53 -14.87
CA LEU A 102 -3.23 -3.54 -15.15
C LEU A 102 -1.97 -4.22 -15.72
N LEU A 103 -1.56 -5.34 -15.11
CA LEU A 103 -0.42 -6.13 -15.58
C LEU A 103 -0.70 -6.77 -16.94
N GLY A 104 -1.90 -7.30 -17.17
CA GLY A 104 -2.30 -7.87 -18.46
C GLY A 104 -2.26 -6.82 -19.57
N PHE A 105 -2.73 -5.60 -19.30
CA PHE A 105 -2.64 -4.50 -20.25
C PHE A 105 -1.17 -4.11 -20.52
N ALA A 106 -0.34 -4.01 -19.48
CA ALA A 106 1.10 -3.76 -19.62
C ALA A 106 1.78 -4.84 -20.48
N LEU A 107 1.56 -6.12 -20.17
CA LEU A 107 2.13 -7.25 -20.90
C LEU A 107 1.65 -7.31 -22.37
N GLY A 108 0.56 -6.64 -22.69
CA GLY A 108 0.11 -6.40 -24.05
C GLY A 108 0.97 -5.44 -24.86
N MET A 109 1.81 -4.62 -24.26
CA MET A 109 2.72 -3.69 -24.92
C MET A 109 4.05 -4.36 -25.29
N GLN A 110 4.75 -3.84 -26.32
CA GLN A 110 6.06 -4.38 -26.76
C GLN A 110 7.10 -4.38 -25.62
N ASN A 111 7.15 -3.31 -24.85
CA ASN A 111 8.08 -3.11 -23.72
C ASN A 111 7.45 -3.36 -22.35
N GLY A 112 6.29 -4.03 -22.30
CA GLY A 112 5.48 -4.14 -21.08
C GLY A 112 6.19 -4.79 -19.90
N ALA A 113 6.94 -5.87 -20.14
CA ALA A 113 7.74 -6.52 -19.10
C ALA A 113 8.81 -5.57 -18.53
N GLN A 114 9.43 -4.73 -19.37
CA GLN A 114 10.39 -3.72 -18.94
C GLN A 114 9.72 -2.64 -18.08
N LEU A 115 8.52 -2.17 -18.47
CA LEU A 115 7.77 -1.17 -17.69
C LEU A 115 7.37 -1.71 -16.32
N ILE A 116 6.94 -2.99 -16.25
CA ILE A 116 6.64 -3.66 -14.97
C ILE A 116 7.90 -3.73 -14.10
N GLY A 117 9.05 -4.11 -14.69
CA GLY A 117 10.33 -4.14 -14.00
C GLY A 117 10.75 -2.76 -13.46
N LEU A 118 10.60 -1.70 -14.26
CA LEU A 118 10.88 -0.32 -13.86
C LEU A 118 9.94 0.16 -12.74
N ALA A 119 8.64 -0.16 -12.83
CA ALA A 119 7.68 0.16 -11.77
C ALA A 119 8.05 -0.55 -10.45
N ALA A 120 8.43 -1.82 -10.52
CA ALA A 120 8.87 -2.58 -9.35
C ALA A 120 10.17 -2.02 -8.75
N ALA A 121 11.17 -1.72 -9.58
CA ALA A 121 12.42 -1.12 -9.16
C ALA A 121 12.21 0.27 -8.55
N GLY A 122 11.39 1.12 -9.18
CA GLY A 122 11.03 2.45 -8.67
C GLY A 122 10.31 2.37 -7.33
N THR A 123 9.33 1.47 -7.21
CA THR A 123 8.62 1.22 -5.94
C THR A 123 9.57 0.74 -4.84
N GLY A 124 10.47 -0.19 -5.17
CA GLY A 124 11.51 -0.66 -4.25
C GLY A 124 12.46 0.45 -3.82
N GLY A 125 12.86 1.32 -4.76
CA GLY A 125 13.69 2.49 -4.48
C GLY A 125 13.00 3.50 -3.55
N ILE A 126 11.71 3.78 -3.79
CA ILE A 126 10.91 4.63 -2.90
C ILE A 126 10.79 3.98 -1.51
N PHE A 127 10.48 2.68 -1.44
CA PHE A 127 10.40 1.97 -0.17
C PHE A 127 11.69 2.03 0.62
N PHE A 128 12.83 1.77 -0.03
CA PHE A 128 14.14 1.86 0.60
C PHE A 128 14.45 3.29 1.07
N GLY A 129 14.23 4.29 0.22
CA GLY A 129 14.43 5.71 0.58
C GLY A 129 13.57 6.13 1.79
N MET A 130 12.27 5.77 1.79
CA MET A 130 11.37 6.08 2.89
C MET A 130 11.73 5.30 4.17
N SER A 131 12.25 4.07 4.04
CA SER A 131 12.76 3.30 5.18
C SER A 131 13.96 3.98 5.85
N VAL A 132 14.92 4.47 5.07
CA VAL A 132 16.06 5.23 5.58
C VAL A 132 15.59 6.55 6.22
N LEU A 133 14.73 7.29 5.54
CA LEU A 133 14.19 8.56 6.06
C LEU A 133 13.41 8.38 7.35
N SER A 134 12.65 7.30 7.49
CA SER A 134 11.85 7.01 8.69
C SER A 134 12.70 6.84 9.96
N THR A 135 13.94 6.40 9.81
CA THR A 135 14.90 6.26 10.91
C THR A 135 15.73 7.51 11.18
N THR A 136 15.89 8.35 10.17
CA THR A 136 16.76 9.54 10.20
C THR A 136 16.00 10.80 10.66
N ILE A 137 14.74 10.94 10.28
CA ILE A 137 13.92 12.10 10.64
C ILE A 137 13.50 11.99 12.12
N LYS A 138 14.03 12.93 12.91
CA LYS A 138 13.73 13.03 14.36
C LYS A 138 12.40 13.73 14.65
N LYS A 139 11.85 14.48 13.67
CA LYS A 139 10.58 15.20 13.82
C LYS A 139 9.43 14.19 13.84
N ASP A 140 8.50 14.33 14.78
CA ASP A 140 7.29 13.53 14.82
C ASP A 140 6.39 13.86 13.61
N LEU A 141 6.08 12.84 12.82
CA LEU A 141 5.20 12.95 11.65
C LEU A 141 3.72 12.66 11.98
N ALA A 142 3.37 12.37 13.24
CA ALA A 142 1.99 12.10 13.63
C ALA A 142 0.98 13.15 13.14
N PRO A 143 1.29 14.47 13.15
CA PRO A 143 0.38 15.47 12.60
C PRO A 143 0.11 15.33 11.09
N MET A 144 1.05 14.75 10.34
CA MET A 144 0.89 14.55 8.88
C MET A 144 -0.22 13.55 8.55
N GLY A 145 -0.51 12.60 9.43
CA GLY A 145 -1.51 11.55 9.18
C GLY A 145 -2.88 12.12 8.78
N LYS A 146 -3.31 13.21 9.40
CA LYS A 146 -4.59 13.88 9.06
C LYS A 146 -4.56 14.47 7.65
N PHE A 147 -3.48 15.15 7.26
CA PHE A 147 -3.34 15.75 5.94
C PHE A 147 -3.24 14.68 4.85
N LEU A 148 -2.50 13.61 5.10
CA LEU A 148 -2.39 12.47 4.19
C LEU A 148 -3.75 11.78 4.00
N PHE A 149 -4.51 11.60 5.07
CA PHE A 149 -5.86 11.03 5.01
C PHE A 149 -6.81 11.90 4.17
N ILE A 150 -6.78 13.23 4.35
CA ILE A 150 -7.55 14.16 3.51
C ILE A 150 -7.11 14.05 2.05
N GLY A 151 -5.80 14.01 1.79
CA GLY A 151 -5.24 13.84 0.45
C GLY A 151 -5.72 12.54 -0.21
N MET A 152 -5.73 11.44 0.53
CA MET A 152 -6.26 10.15 0.05
C MET A 152 -7.76 10.24 -0.31
N ILE A 153 -8.57 10.88 0.55
CA ILE A 153 -10.01 11.09 0.24
C ILE A 153 -10.18 11.90 -1.04
N LEU A 154 -9.40 12.98 -1.20
CA LEU A 154 -9.44 13.80 -2.42
C LEU A 154 -9.06 13.00 -3.65
N LEU A 155 -8.04 12.11 -3.57
CA LEU A 155 -7.69 11.20 -4.67
C LEU A 155 -8.85 10.26 -5.01
N ILE A 156 -9.52 9.68 -4.02
CA ILE A 156 -10.68 8.80 -4.23
C ILE A 156 -11.80 9.58 -4.92
N VAL A 157 -12.15 10.76 -4.42
CA VAL A 157 -13.21 11.60 -5.01
C VAL A 157 -12.86 11.99 -6.44
N ALA A 158 -11.61 12.41 -6.70
CA ALA A 158 -11.15 12.76 -8.05
C ALA A 158 -11.17 11.53 -8.98
N SER A 159 -10.79 10.35 -8.48
CA SER A 159 -10.86 9.10 -9.26
C SER A 159 -12.29 8.73 -9.63
N ILE A 160 -13.23 8.85 -8.68
CA ILE A 160 -14.65 8.62 -8.93
C ILE A 160 -15.18 9.63 -9.96
N ALA A 161 -14.85 10.92 -9.79
CA ALA A 161 -15.24 11.95 -10.75
C ALA A 161 -14.71 11.64 -12.16
N ASN A 162 -13.46 11.14 -12.25
CA ASN A 162 -12.85 10.80 -13.54
C ASN A 162 -13.50 9.60 -14.24
N ILE A 163 -14.21 8.71 -13.52
CA ILE A 163 -15.02 7.66 -14.16
C ILE A 163 -16.09 8.27 -15.08
N PHE A 164 -16.67 9.40 -14.68
CA PHE A 164 -17.70 10.11 -15.43
C PHE A 164 -17.10 11.09 -16.44
N LEU A 165 -16.03 11.80 -16.06
CA LEU A 165 -15.39 12.81 -16.90
C LEU A 165 -14.54 12.20 -18.02
N GLN A 166 -13.99 10.99 -17.81
CA GLN A 166 -13.15 10.25 -18.76
C GLN A 166 -11.98 11.09 -19.32
N MET A 167 -11.37 11.93 -18.47
CA MET A 167 -10.29 12.82 -18.85
C MET A 167 -8.93 12.16 -18.64
N PRO A 168 -8.15 11.81 -19.70
CA PRO A 168 -6.83 11.21 -19.54
C PRO A 168 -5.85 12.06 -18.74
N ALA A 169 -5.85 13.39 -18.97
CA ALA A 169 -4.99 14.31 -18.24
C ALA A 169 -5.28 14.31 -16.73
N LEU A 170 -6.56 14.23 -16.33
CA LEU A 170 -6.95 14.12 -14.93
C LEU A 170 -6.46 12.81 -14.33
N MET A 171 -6.56 11.70 -15.05
CA MET A 171 -6.07 10.40 -14.59
C MET A 171 -4.56 10.40 -14.37
N LEU A 172 -3.77 11.02 -15.27
CA LEU A 172 -2.33 11.18 -15.10
C LEU A 172 -1.99 12.01 -13.86
N THR A 173 -2.72 13.11 -13.66
CA THR A 173 -2.55 13.98 -12.49
C THR A 173 -2.85 13.24 -11.19
N ILE A 174 -3.97 12.49 -11.14
CA ILE A 174 -4.34 11.67 -9.99
C ILE A 174 -3.25 10.64 -9.70
N SER A 175 -2.74 9.94 -10.72
CA SER A 175 -1.70 8.93 -10.55
C SER A 175 -0.38 9.51 -10.05
N LEU A 176 0.02 10.68 -10.54
CA LEU A 176 1.22 11.37 -10.06
C LEU A 176 1.08 11.78 -8.58
N LEU A 177 -0.06 12.38 -8.23
CA LEU A 177 -0.35 12.76 -6.85
C LEU A 177 -0.49 11.53 -5.94
N ALA A 178 -1.04 10.42 -6.44
CA ALA A 178 -1.12 9.17 -5.70
C ALA A 178 0.26 8.62 -5.34
N VAL A 179 1.21 8.59 -6.29
CA VAL A 179 2.60 8.18 -5.99
C VAL A 179 3.18 9.06 -4.89
N ALA A 180 3.00 10.38 -4.94
CA ALA A 180 3.53 11.30 -3.92
C ALA A 180 2.87 11.09 -2.54
N ILE A 181 1.53 11.02 -2.50
CA ILE A 181 0.77 10.86 -1.25
C ILE A 181 1.05 9.50 -0.61
N PHE A 182 1.05 8.40 -1.38
CA PHE A 182 1.34 7.07 -0.83
C PHE A 182 2.81 6.89 -0.44
N SER A 183 3.75 7.59 -1.08
CA SER A 183 5.14 7.67 -0.61
C SER A 183 5.24 8.37 0.74
N ALA A 184 4.49 9.45 0.94
CA ALA A 184 4.41 10.13 2.23
C ALA A 184 3.70 9.28 3.30
N PHE A 185 2.64 8.52 2.95
CA PHE A 185 2.04 7.53 3.84
C PHE A 185 3.04 6.46 4.23
N LEU A 186 3.80 5.94 3.28
CA LEU A 186 4.82 4.92 3.54
C LEU A 186 5.86 5.42 4.56
N LEU A 187 6.34 6.66 4.41
CA LEU A 187 7.24 7.29 5.38
C LEU A 187 6.59 7.41 6.76
N TYR A 188 5.34 7.90 6.79
CA TYR A 188 4.56 8.06 8.02
C TYR A 188 4.37 6.72 8.76
N ASP A 189 3.94 5.68 8.05
CA ASP A 189 3.69 4.36 8.63
C ASP A 189 4.98 3.72 9.15
N LEU A 190 6.07 3.79 8.36
CA LEU A 190 7.38 3.28 8.77
C LEU A 190 7.91 4.03 10.00
N GLN A 191 7.80 5.36 10.04
CA GLN A 191 8.22 6.14 11.21
C GLN A 191 7.37 5.79 12.44
N ARG A 192 6.07 5.59 12.27
CA ARG A 192 5.18 5.18 13.35
C ARG A 192 5.58 3.82 13.93
N ILE A 193 5.99 2.86 13.10
CA ILE A 193 6.53 1.57 13.55
C ILE A 193 7.87 1.77 14.26
N VAL A 194 8.77 2.53 13.64
CA VAL A 194 10.11 2.81 14.19
C VAL A 194 10.03 3.57 15.52
N ASN A 195 9.07 4.44 15.74
CA ASN A 195 8.89 5.19 16.99
C ASN A 195 8.04 4.45 18.04
N GLY A 196 7.53 3.24 17.71
CA GLY A 196 6.72 2.42 18.64
C GLY A 196 5.27 2.89 18.77
N GLY A 197 4.78 3.77 17.88
CA GLY A 197 3.39 4.20 17.81
C GLY A 197 2.47 3.17 17.16
N GLU A 198 3.03 2.16 16.48
CA GLU A 198 2.32 0.98 16.01
C GLU A 198 2.89 -0.26 16.70
N THR A 199 2.02 -1.01 17.34
CA THR A 199 2.40 -2.16 18.16
C THR A 199 1.97 -3.50 17.59
N ASN A 200 1.13 -3.48 16.54
CA ASN A 200 0.66 -4.69 15.90
C ASN A 200 1.27 -4.83 14.50
N TYR A 201 2.01 -5.92 14.28
CA TYR A 201 2.71 -6.14 13.00
C TYR A 201 1.76 -6.48 11.84
N VAL A 202 0.54 -6.98 12.09
CA VAL A 202 -0.44 -7.30 11.03
C VAL A 202 -1.02 -6.01 10.46
N THR A 203 -1.46 -5.09 11.32
CA THR A 203 -1.96 -3.77 10.89
C THR A 203 -0.85 -2.91 10.29
N ALA A 204 0.36 -2.97 10.86
CA ALA A 204 1.55 -2.33 10.31
C ALA A 204 1.84 -2.82 8.88
N THR A 205 1.81 -4.14 8.67
CA THR A 205 2.02 -4.75 7.35
C THR A 205 0.94 -4.32 6.36
N LEU A 206 -0.33 -4.32 6.79
CA LEU A 206 -1.44 -3.90 5.93
C LEU A 206 -1.27 -2.47 5.43
N ALA A 207 -0.93 -1.52 6.31
CA ALA A 207 -0.73 -0.11 5.96
C ALA A 207 0.44 0.07 4.98
N VAL A 208 1.60 -0.52 5.28
CA VAL A 208 2.79 -0.47 4.40
C VAL A 208 2.52 -1.15 3.06
N TYR A 209 1.84 -2.31 3.06
CA TYR A 209 1.46 -3.04 1.85
C TYR A 209 0.56 -2.19 0.94
N LEU A 210 -0.46 -1.55 1.48
CA LEU A 210 -1.37 -0.69 0.71
C LEU A 210 -0.63 0.49 0.07
N SER A 211 0.32 1.10 0.80
CA SER A 211 1.15 2.17 0.25
C SER A 211 2.02 1.68 -0.90
N ILE A 212 2.71 0.54 -0.75
CA ILE A 212 3.53 -0.08 -1.81
C ILE A 212 2.67 -0.45 -3.03
N TYR A 213 1.52 -1.07 -2.82
CA TYR A 213 0.61 -1.45 -3.88
C TYR A 213 0.15 -0.24 -4.71
N ASN A 214 -0.25 0.84 -4.03
CA ASN A 214 -0.68 2.07 -4.71
C ASN A 214 0.47 2.77 -5.43
N ILE A 215 1.67 2.82 -4.85
CA ILE A 215 2.86 3.36 -5.53
C ILE A 215 3.13 2.55 -6.79
N PHE A 216 3.18 1.22 -6.68
CA PHE A 216 3.47 0.35 -7.82
C PHE A 216 2.44 0.50 -8.95
N SER A 217 1.15 0.41 -8.62
CA SER A 217 0.09 0.45 -9.63
C SER A 217 0.02 1.80 -10.35
N ASN A 218 0.15 2.91 -9.62
CA ASN A 218 0.15 4.24 -10.22
C ASN A 218 1.45 4.53 -10.99
N LEU A 219 2.60 4.07 -10.50
CA LEU A 219 3.88 4.22 -11.20
C LEU A 219 3.88 3.40 -12.51
N LEU A 220 3.36 2.16 -12.48
CA LEU A 220 3.20 1.35 -13.68
C LEU A 220 2.27 2.04 -14.69
N PHE A 221 1.13 2.57 -14.23
CA PHE A 221 0.21 3.30 -15.09
C PHE A 221 0.89 4.52 -15.75
N LEU A 222 1.63 5.32 -14.98
CA LEU A 222 2.39 6.47 -15.52
C LEU A 222 3.45 6.03 -16.53
N LEU A 223 4.21 4.98 -16.23
CA LEU A 223 5.23 4.45 -17.14
C LEU A 223 4.60 3.96 -18.46
N MET A 224 3.45 3.27 -18.39
CA MET A 224 2.73 2.87 -19.60
C MET A 224 2.23 4.07 -20.41
N ALA A 225 1.74 5.09 -19.74
CA ALA A 225 1.21 6.28 -20.41
C ALA A 225 2.29 7.11 -21.11
N PHE A 226 3.51 7.15 -20.57
CA PHE A 226 4.60 7.96 -21.11
C PHE A 226 5.56 7.17 -22.02
N PHE A 227 5.72 5.88 -21.79
CA PHE A 227 6.75 5.06 -22.42
C PHE A 227 6.18 3.76 -23.04
N GLY A 228 4.86 3.54 -22.96
CA GLY A 228 4.23 2.38 -23.56
C GLY A 228 4.37 2.44 -25.09
N GLY A 229 4.98 1.40 -25.68
CA GLY A 229 5.02 1.23 -27.14
C GLY A 229 3.79 0.45 -27.62
N ASP A 230 3.17 0.91 -28.69
CA ASP A 230 2.13 0.17 -29.38
C ASP A 230 2.72 -1.12 -29.98
N ARG A 231 1.93 -2.20 -29.99
CA ARG A 231 2.24 -3.36 -30.84
C ARG A 231 1.85 -2.97 -32.25
N GLU A 232 2.85 -2.81 -33.13
CA GLU A 232 2.64 -2.83 -34.59
C GLU A 232 2.07 -4.15 -35.04
#